data_b5fc70a2012c8d10ac671f51bce442af
#
_entry.id   b5fc70a2012c8d10ac671f51bce442af
#
_cell.length_a   1.000
_cell.length_b   1.000
_cell.length_c   1.000
_cell.angle_alpha   90.00
_cell.angle_beta   90.00
_cell.angle_gamma   90.00
#
_symmetry.space_group_name_H-M   'P 1'
#
loop_
_entity.id
_entity.type
_entity.pdbx_description
1 polymer ?
#
loop_
_entity_poly.entity_id
_entity_poly.type
_entity_poly.pdbx_seq_one_letter_code
_entity_poly.pdbx_strand_id
1 'polypeptide(L)'
;MSTAAQAGAKQMPGAEIVRLGEMVNYQDGAVVSRTLVKRPTGTITAFAFDAVQGLSEHTAQFDALAQIIEGEVEITISGKPFSLRGGEAILLPAGQPHAVAATTQFKMLLTMIRS
;
A
#
# COMPACT_ATOMS: atom_id res chain seq x y z
N MET A 1 2.30 15.21 -8.52
CA MET A 1 3.27 14.93 -7.61
C MET A 1 3.66 13.54 -7.74
N SER A 2 4.75 13.39 -7.84
CA SER A 2 5.11 12.12 -7.62
C SER A 2 4.95 11.83 -6.22
N THR A 3 4.00 11.21 -6.06
CA THR A 3 3.72 10.93 -4.81
C THR A 3 4.46 9.80 -4.30
N ALA A 4 4.99 8.99 -5.13
CA ALA A 4 5.65 7.82 -4.65
C ALA A 4 7.03 7.74 -5.23
N ALA A 5 8.02 7.96 -4.40
CA ALA A 5 9.38 7.68 -4.77
C ALA A 5 9.61 6.19 -4.68
N GLN A 6 10.28 5.64 -5.67
CA GLN A 6 10.64 4.24 -5.65
C GLN A 6 11.82 4.07 -4.69
N ALA A 7 11.64 3.33 -3.64
CA ALA A 7 12.67 3.13 -2.63
C ALA A 7 13.54 1.94 -3.00
N GLY A 8 14.35 2.10 -3.99
CA GLY A 8 15.17 1.02 -4.51
C GLY A 8 14.52 0.38 -5.70
N ALA A 9 15.29 -0.04 -6.63
CA ALA A 9 14.81 -0.56 -7.89
C ALA A 9 14.62 -2.07 -7.88
N LYS A 10 15.16 -2.76 -6.87
CA LYS A 10 15.19 -4.22 -6.89
C LYS A 10 13.99 -4.81 -6.21
N GLN A 11 13.45 -5.84 -6.82
CA GLN A 11 12.46 -6.68 -6.17
C GLN A 11 13.12 -7.44 -5.03
N MET A 12 12.30 -7.94 -4.10
CA MET A 12 12.85 -8.68 -2.97
C MET A 12 13.49 -9.99 -3.46
N PRO A 13 14.57 -10.45 -2.79
CA PRO A 13 15.23 -11.67 -3.19
C PRO A 13 14.41 -12.89 -2.83
N GLY A 14 14.59 -13.98 -3.61
CA GLY A 14 13.96 -15.25 -3.29
C GLY A 14 14.70 -15.95 -2.18
N ALA A 15 13.99 -16.78 -1.42
CA ALA A 15 14.56 -17.68 -0.40
C ALA A 15 15.35 -16.94 0.69
N GLU A 16 14.93 -15.73 1.04
CA GLU A 16 15.51 -14.95 2.13
C GLU A 16 14.40 -14.44 3.02
N ILE A 17 14.66 -14.41 4.33
CA ILE A 17 13.73 -13.87 5.29
C ILE A 17 13.91 -12.35 5.31
N VAL A 18 12.79 -11.62 5.22
CA VAL A 18 12.78 -10.17 5.32
C VAL A 18 11.82 -9.73 6.42
N ARG A 19 12.07 -8.56 7.00
CA ARG A 19 11.13 -7.96 7.94
C ARG A 19 10.25 -6.99 7.18
N LEU A 20 8.94 -7.19 7.22
CA LEU A 20 8.02 -6.41 6.42
C LEU A 20 8.12 -4.92 6.70
N GLY A 21 8.25 -4.54 7.97
CA GLY A 21 8.36 -3.14 8.33
C GLY A 21 9.63 -2.45 7.84
N GLU A 22 10.63 -3.21 7.42
CA GLU A 22 11.89 -2.67 6.93
C GLU A 22 11.98 -2.64 5.41
N MET A 23 10.94 -3.11 4.71
CA MET A 23 10.97 -3.17 3.25
C MET A 23 10.86 -1.80 2.61
N VAL A 24 10.37 -0.82 3.33
CA VAL A 24 10.21 0.55 2.87
C VAL A 24 10.33 1.49 4.07
N ASN A 25 10.87 2.68 3.86
CA ASN A 25 11.08 3.65 4.93
C ASN A 25 10.24 4.89 4.72
N TYR A 26 9.84 5.52 5.83
CA TYR A 26 9.16 6.80 5.77
C TYR A 26 10.08 7.89 5.23
N GLN A 27 9.49 8.84 4.52
CA GLN A 27 10.17 10.04 4.06
C GLN A 27 9.24 11.22 4.35
N ASP A 28 9.80 12.29 4.92
CA ASP A 28 9.00 13.45 5.35
C ASP A 28 8.16 13.98 4.21
N GLY A 29 6.85 14.13 4.47
CA GLY A 29 5.91 14.71 3.53
C GLY A 29 5.65 13.88 2.30
N ALA A 30 5.96 12.59 2.32
CA ALA A 30 5.90 11.78 1.12
C ALA A 30 5.19 10.45 1.32
N VAL A 31 4.76 9.88 0.20
CA VAL A 31 4.38 8.49 0.08
C VAL A 31 5.53 7.81 -0.67
N VAL A 32 6.09 6.77 -0.08
CA VAL A 32 7.19 6.00 -0.67
C VAL A 32 6.69 4.62 -1.01
N SER A 33 7.03 4.14 -2.20
CA SER A 33 6.65 2.79 -2.61
C SER A 33 7.86 1.99 -3.05
N ARG A 34 7.77 0.68 -2.87
CA ARG A 34 8.77 -0.26 -3.37
C ARG A 34 8.04 -1.49 -3.89
N THR A 35 8.27 -1.81 -5.16
CA THR A 35 7.72 -3.03 -5.73
C THR A 35 8.55 -4.21 -5.26
N LEU A 36 7.93 -5.12 -4.53
CA LEU A 36 8.60 -6.29 -3.99
C LEU A 36 8.59 -7.46 -4.96
N VAL A 37 7.45 -7.69 -5.60
CA VAL A 37 7.28 -8.76 -6.59
C VAL A 37 6.45 -8.21 -7.74
N LYS A 38 6.90 -8.43 -8.96
CA LYS A 38 6.16 -8.01 -10.15
C LYS A 38 6.11 -9.17 -11.14
N ARG A 39 4.90 -9.55 -11.51
CA ARG A 39 4.63 -10.62 -12.47
C ARG A 39 3.48 -10.18 -13.39
N PRO A 40 3.31 -10.79 -14.56
CA PRO A 40 2.16 -10.47 -15.41
C PRO A 40 0.82 -10.69 -14.72
N THR A 41 0.77 -11.59 -13.75
CA THR A 41 -0.47 -11.95 -13.05
C THR A 41 -0.70 -11.17 -11.76
N GLY A 42 0.24 -10.33 -11.35
CA GLY A 42 0.04 -9.52 -10.15
C GLY A 42 1.30 -8.86 -9.64
N THR A 43 1.11 -7.98 -8.66
CA THR A 43 2.22 -7.25 -8.03
C THR A 43 2.03 -7.23 -6.52
N ILE A 44 3.15 -7.18 -5.81
CA ILE A 44 3.16 -6.88 -4.38
C ILE A 44 4.03 -5.65 -4.18
N THR A 45 3.45 -4.60 -3.62
CA THR A 45 4.12 -3.32 -3.41
C THR A 45 4.05 -2.95 -1.94
N ALA A 46 5.18 -2.54 -1.38
CA ALA A 46 5.24 -1.99 -0.03
C ALA A 46 5.13 -0.47 -0.11
N PHE A 47 4.33 0.12 0.77
CA PHE A 47 4.14 1.56 0.86
C PHE A 47 4.47 2.05 2.26
N ALA A 48 5.09 3.22 2.35
CA ALA A 48 5.25 3.97 3.59
C ALA A 48 4.65 5.36 3.39
N PHE A 49 3.67 5.71 4.21
CA PHE A 49 3.00 6.99 4.15
C PHE A 49 3.39 7.83 5.36
N ASP A 50 3.88 9.03 5.13
CA ASP A 50 4.02 9.98 6.22
C ASP A 50 2.62 10.39 6.71
N ALA A 51 2.53 10.92 7.92
CA ALA A 51 1.26 11.35 8.48
C ALA A 51 0.60 12.37 7.55
N VAL A 52 -0.71 12.36 7.49
CA VAL A 52 -1.59 13.17 6.65
C VAL A 52 -1.40 13.03 5.14
N GLN A 53 -0.51 12.16 4.70
CA GLN A 53 -0.39 11.84 3.29
C GLN A 53 -1.45 10.84 2.89
N GLY A 54 -1.74 10.74 1.60
CA GLY A 54 -2.74 9.80 1.13
C GLY A 54 -2.70 9.61 -0.37
N LEU A 55 -3.65 8.83 -0.85
CA LEU A 55 -3.89 8.64 -2.28
C LEU A 55 -5.33 9.03 -2.55
N SER A 56 -5.51 9.92 -3.54
CA SER A 56 -6.84 10.37 -3.90
C SER A 56 -7.68 9.25 -4.47
N GLU A 57 -8.98 9.45 -4.49
CA GLU A 57 -9.91 8.42 -4.95
C GLU A 57 -9.61 8.02 -6.38
N HIS A 58 -9.56 6.73 -6.61
CA HIS A 58 -9.38 6.14 -7.93
C HIS A 58 -10.00 4.76 -7.96
N THR A 59 -10.14 4.21 -9.17
CA THR A 59 -10.74 2.90 -9.39
C THR A 59 -9.75 2.02 -10.11
N ALA A 60 -9.55 0.81 -9.61
CA ALA A 60 -8.68 -0.18 -10.25
C ALA A 60 -9.52 -1.27 -10.92
N GLN A 61 -8.96 -1.87 -11.97
CA GLN A 61 -9.64 -2.94 -12.71
C GLN A 61 -9.54 -4.30 -12.03
N PHE A 62 -8.67 -4.44 -11.06
CA PHE A 62 -8.35 -5.73 -10.43
C PHE A 62 -8.53 -5.64 -8.93
N ASP A 63 -8.80 -6.79 -8.30
CA ASP A 63 -8.85 -6.86 -6.84
C ASP A 63 -7.46 -6.61 -6.26
N ALA A 64 -7.42 -5.93 -5.12
CA ALA A 64 -6.18 -5.72 -4.39
C ALA A 64 -6.42 -5.93 -2.90
N LEU A 65 -5.46 -6.59 -2.24
CA LEU A 65 -5.51 -6.77 -0.80
C LEU A 65 -4.55 -5.77 -0.16
N ALA A 66 -5.09 -4.92 0.71
CA ALA A 66 -4.29 -3.97 1.50
C ALA A 66 -4.07 -4.57 2.88
N GLN A 67 -2.81 -4.85 3.22
CA GLN A 67 -2.43 -5.38 4.54
C GLN A 67 -1.65 -4.30 5.27
N ILE A 68 -2.15 -3.87 6.43
CA ILE A 68 -1.50 -2.82 7.21
C ILE A 68 -0.44 -3.47 8.11
N ILE A 69 0.80 -3.01 7.95
CA ILE A 69 1.94 -3.55 8.71
C ILE A 69 2.06 -2.83 10.04
N GLU A 70 1.98 -1.51 10.01
CA GLU A 70 2.10 -0.67 11.23
C GLU A 70 1.40 0.65 10.99
N GLY A 71 1.01 1.33 12.08
CA GLY A 71 0.36 2.63 12.03
C GLY A 71 -1.14 2.52 11.83
N GLU A 72 -1.77 3.66 11.53
CA GLU A 72 -3.22 3.77 11.39
C GLU A 72 -3.59 4.50 10.11
N VAL A 73 -4.63 4.03 9.46
CA VAL A 73 -5.06 4.54 8.15
C VAL A 73 -6.57 4.50 8.03
N GLU A 74 -7.13 5.45 7.29
CA GLU A 74 -8.51 5.39 6.85
C GLU A 74 -8.55 5.08 5.37
N ILE A 75 -9.25 4.01 5.00
CA ILE A 75 -9.46 3.62 3.61
C ILE A 75 -10.94 3.74 3.32
N THR A 76 -11.29 4.54 2.32
CA THR A 76 -12.67 4.75 1.91
C THR A 76 -12.93 3.96 0.64
N ILE A 77 -13.96 3.10 0.66
CA ILE A 77 -14.34 2.28 -0.49
C ILE A 77 -15.79 2.59 -0.83
N SER A 78 -16.04 3.06 -2.05
CA SER A 78 -17.37 3.43 -2.53
C SER A 78 -18.08 4.37 -1.54
N GLY A 79 -17.32 5.33 -1.01
CA GLY A 79 -17.85 6.33 -0.08
C GLY A 79 -17.93 5.89 1.37
N LYS A 80 -17.64 4.64 1.69
CA LYS A 80 -17.70 4.13 3.05
C LYS A 80 -16.30 4.08 3.67
N PRO A 81 -16.07 4.77 4.81
CA PRO A 81 -14.77 4.76 5.45
C PRO A 81 -14.56 3.53 6.33
N PHE A 82 -13.32 3.06 6.32
CA PHE A 82 -12.87 1.96 7.17
C PHE A 82 -11.57 2.39 7.85
N SER A 83 -11.49 2.24 9.17
CA SER A 83 -10.27 2.55 9.92
C SER A 83 -9.54 1.24 10.20
N LEU A 84 -8.28 1.19 9.80
CA LEU A 84 -7.44 0.01 9.98
C LEU A 84 -6.16 0.38 10.69
N ARG A 85 -5.56 -0.59 11.36
CA ARG A 85 -4.27 -0.45 12.01
C ARG A 85 -3.42 -1.69 11.78
N GLY A 86 -2.19 -1.63 12.21
CA GLY A 86 -1.23 -2.72 12.01
C GLY A 86 -1.81 -4.07 12.38
N GLY A 87 -1.62 -5.04 11.49
CA GLY A 87 -2.15 -6.38 11.64
C GLY A 87 -3.49 -6.61 11.00
N GLU A 88 -4.13 -5.56 10.45
CA GLU A 88 -5.44 -5.67 9.80
C GLU A 88 -5.32 -5.54 8.30
N ALA A 89 -6.30 -6.07 7.58
CA ALA A 89 -6.32 -6.04 6.13
C ALA A 89 -7.73 -5.80 5.61
N ILE A 90 -7.82 -5.29 4.39
CA ILE A 90 -9.09 -5.10 3.70
C ILE A 90 -8.90 -5.39 2.21
N LEU A 91 -9.91 -5.98 1.60
CA LEU A 91 -9.90 -6.20 0.16
C LEU A 91 -10.48 -4.97 -0.52
N LEU A 92 -9.78 -4.48 -1.53
CA LEU A 92 -10.24 -3.40 -2.41
C LEU A 92 -10.81 -4.06 -3.65
N PRO A 93 -12.15 -4.16 -3.79
CA PRO A 93 -12.73 -4.89 -4.92
C PRO A 93 -12.52 -4.15 -6.24
N ALA A 94 -12.30 -4.92 -7.30
CA ALA A 94 -12.20 -4.36 -8.64
C ALA A 94 -13.45 -3.54 -8.96
N GLY A 95 -13.23 -2.40 -9.61
CA GLY A 95 -14.34 -1.55 -10.07
C GLY A 95 -14.95 -0.65 -9.02
N GLN A 96 -14.53 -0.75 -7.75
CA GLN A 96 -15.05 0.13 -6.71
C GLN A 96 -14.03 1.24 -6.41
N PRO A 97 -14.45 2.50 -6.42
CA PRO A 97 -13.53 3.60 -6.14
C PRO A 97 -13.05 3.55 -4.67
N HIS A 98 -11.78 3.84 -4.47
CA HIS A 98 -11.20 3.83 -3.13
C HIS A 98 -10.17 4.94 -2.98
N ALA A 99 -10.00 5.39 -1.73
CA ALA A 99 -9.04 6.43 -1.35
C ALA A 99 -8.37 6.02 -0.05
N VAL A 100 -7.17 6.55 0.16
CA VAL A 100 -6.35 6.22 1.34
C VAL A 100 -5.94 7.52 2.02
N ALA A 101 -6.08 7.59 3.34
CA ALA A 101 -5.65 8.75 4.12
C ALA A 101 -4.93 8.29 5.38
N ALA A 102 -3.67 8.68 5.53
CA ALA A 102 -2.86 8.32 6.68
C ALA A 102 -3.34 9.08 7.93
N THR A 103 -3.77 8.36 8.94
CA THR A 103 -4.09 8.93 10.25
C THR A 103 -2.81 9.21 11.02
N THR A 104 -1.90 8.24 11.01
CA THR A 104 -0.53 8.39 11.50
C THR A 104 0.39 7.96 10.36
N GLN A 105 1.70 8.03 10.57
CA GLN A 105 2.59 7.31 9.67
C GLN A 105 2.16 5.85 9.64
N PHE A 106 2.11 5.26 8.45
CA PHE A 106 1.75 3.85 8.36
C PHE A 106 2.43 3.18 7.17
N LYS A 107 2.55 1.87 7.27
CA LYS A 107 3.10 1.04 6.20
C LYS A 107 2.10 -0.03 5.82
N MET A 108 2.01 -0.34 4.53
CA MET A 108 1.13 -1.40 4.05
C MET A 108 1.77 -2.17 2.91
N LEU A 109 1.31 -3.40 2.74
CA LEU A 109 1.54 -4.18 1.54
C LEU A 109 0.28 -4.15 0.71
N LEU A 110 0.44 -3.91 -0.58
CA LEU A 110 -0.67 -3.96 -1.51
C LEU A 110 -0.40 -5.07 -2.51
N THR A 111 -1.25 -6.09 -2.49
CA THR A 111 -1.16 -7.22 -3.41
C THR A 111 -2.28 -7.08 -4.43
N MET A 112 -1.91 -6.86 -5.69
CA MET A 112 -2.88 -6.77 -6.78
C MET A 112 -2.85 -8.05 -7.58
N ILE A 113 -4.02 -8.60 -7.84
CA ILE A 113 -4.17 -9.85 -8.60
C ILE A 113 -4.77 -9.52 -9.95
N ARG A 114 -4.00 -9.78 -10.99
CA ARG A 114 -4.44 -9.55 -12.38
C ARG A 114 -4.82 -10.88 -12.99
N SER A 115 -6.03 -11.20 -12.91
CA SER A 115 -6.49 -12.49 -13.46
C SER A 115 -7.43 -12.31 -14.64
#